data_71018cfb245d22b1418998ba6fd322ba
#
_entry.id   71018cfb245d22b1418998ba6fd322ba
#
_cell.length_a   1.000
_cell.length_b   1.000
_cell.length_c   1.000
_cell.angle_alpha   90.00
_cell.angle_beta   90.00
_cell.angle_gamma   90.00
#
_symmetry.space_group_name_H-M   'P 1'
#
loop_
_entity.id
_entity.type
_entity.pdbx_description
1 polymer ?
#
loop_
_entity_poly.entity_id
_entity_poly.type
_entity_poly.pdbx_seq_one_letter_code
_entity_poly.pdbx_strand_id
1 'polypeptide(L)'
;MEAASAQRSTSDSRHEDARYPRLSVASWLAAATPFTRSFQGAGLGFYPEWMLDLRGIDVEEIATALEDQTDYEHRWLIDPRTGQVALWTSDTGLDGKNPVEIDELDLILIDPLPSYVWYQDMADFADGISDSATGRRLTQSVQGRGAFRRFKNQVYEHHPELISAWHALRDVRAQRRAVEWLLDQGLIDDGAAQQFATDHPDPGLP
;
A
#
# COMPACT_ATOMS: atom_id res chain seq x y z
N MET A 1 9.78 -31.26 -50.21
CA MET A 1 8.66 -30.36 -49.87
C MET A 1 8.09 -30.81 -48.55
N GLU A 2 8.58 -30.27 -47.47
CA GLU A 2 8.08 -30.56 -46.12
C GLU A 2 7.91 -29.25 -45.40
N ALA A 3 6.67 -29.02 -44.95
CA ALA A 3 6.28 -27.82 -44.25
C ALA A 3 6.62 -27.96 -42.74
N ALA A 4 7.52 -27.16 -42.25
CA ALA A 4 7.84 -27.07 -40.84
C ALA A 4 6.73 -26.29 -40.10
N SER A 5 5.98 -27.00 -39.25
CA SER A 5 4.98 -26.48 -38.36
C SER A 5 5.65 -25.80 -37.18
N ALA A 6 5.51 -24.47 -37.03
CA ALA A 6 5.97 -23.72 -35.88
C ALA A 6 4.98 -23.88 -34.72
N GLN A 7 5.33 -24.65 -33.72
CA GLN A 7 4.63 -24.70 -32.45
C GLN A 7 4.93 -23.42 -31.66
N ARG A 8 3.90 -22.58 -31.44
CA ARG A 8 3.93 -21.48 -30.49
C ARG A 8 3.75 -22.06 -29.08
N SER A 9 4.77 -21.92 -28.28
CA SER A 9 4.72 -22.16 -26.84
C SER A 9 3.86 -21.07 -26.19
N THR A 10 2.69 -21.45 -25.71
CA THR A 10 1.87 -20.63 -24.81
C THR A 10 2.45 -20.76 -23.41
N SER A 11 3.24 -19.77 -22.98
CA SER A 11 3.68 -19.67 -21.60
C SER A 11 2.49 -19.38 -20.69
N ASP A 12 2.33 -20.28 -19.75
CA ASP A 12 1.34 -20.41 -18.71
C ASP A 12 1.38 -19.21 -17.74
N SER A 13 0.39 -18.33 -17.87
CA SER A 13 0.17 -17.20 -16.94
C SER A 13 -0.78 -17.64 -15.82
N ARG A 14 -0.39 -18.63 -15.04
CA ARG A 14 -1.16 -19.11 -13.89
C ARG A 14 -0.33 -19.06 -12.61
N HIS A 15 -0.09 -17.86 -12.06
CA HIS A 15 0.41 -17.75 -10.67
C HIS A 15 0.25 -16.33 -10.08
N GLU A 16 -0.95 -15.71 -10.12
CA GLU A 16 -1.18 -14.48 -9.35
C GLU A 16 -2.54 -14.38 -8.64
N ASP A 17 -3.41 -15.38 -8.74
CA ASP A 17 -4.78 -15.28 -8.19
C ASP A 17 -4.94 -15.75 -6.72
N ALA A 18 -3.89 -15.85 -5.92
CA ALA A 18 -3.98 -16.48 -4.58
C ALA A 18 -3.80 -15.53 -3.39
N ARG A 19 -3.67 -14.21 -3.58
CA ARG A 19 -3.31 -13.31 -2.46
C ARG A 19 -4.46 -12.62 -1.76
N TYR A 20 -5.67 -12.64 -2.27
CA TYR A 20 -6.78 -11.91 -1.66
C TYR A 20 -7.93 -12.84 -1.31
N PRO A 21 -8.22 -13.10 -0.02
CA PRO A 21 -9.44 -13.77 0.38
C PRO A 21 -10.64 -12.86 0.04
N ARG A 22 -11.44 -13.29 -0.92
CA ARG A 22 -12.69 -12.60 -1.29
C ARG A 22 -13.65 -12.68 -0.11
N LEU A 23 -13.79 -11.59 0.62
CA LEU A 23 -14.80 -11.47 1.66
C LEU A 23 -16.19 -11.39 1.01
N SER A 24 -17.15 -12.09 1.58
CA SER A 24 -18.53 -12.11 1.08
C SER A 24 -19.25 -10.79 1.46
N VAL A 25 -19.97 -10.18 0.51
CA VAL A 25 -20.80 -8.98 0.73
C VAL A 25 -21.77 -9.14 1.91
N ALA A 26 -22.19 -10.37 2.21
CA ALA A 26 -22.99 -10.64 3.38
C ALA A 26 -22.31 -10.25 4.71
N SER A 27 -20.98 -10.29 4.75
CA SER A 27 -20.20 -9.82 5.91
C SER A 27 -20.17 -8.30 6.01
N TRP A 28 -20.24 -7.58 4.89
CA TRP A 28 -20.25 -6.12 4.83
C TRP A 28 -21.63 -5.53 5.18
N LEU A 29 -22.71 -6.12 4.69
CA LEU A 29 -24.09 -5.63 4.91
C LEU A 29 -24.60 -5.86 6.35
N ALA A 30 -24.05 -6.80 7.09
CA ALA A 30 -24.47 -7.07 8.47
C ALA A 30 -24.04 -5.99 9.48
N ALA A 31 -23.12 -5.10 9.12
CA ALA A 31 -22.56 -4.06 9.98
C ALA A 31 -23.14 -2.65 9.72
N ALA A 32 -24.08 -2.48 8.79
CA ALA A 32 -24.63 -1.20 8.39
C ALA A 32 -25.64 -0.63 9.40
N THR A 33 -25.15 0.06 10.43
CA THR A 33 -25.93 1.07 11.16
C THR A 33 -25.46 2.46 10.75
N PRO A 34 -26.38 3.44 10.49
CA PRO A 34 -25.97 4.76 10.02
C PRO A 34 -25.15 5.50 11.08
N PHE A 35 -23.96 5.93 10.71
CA PHE A 35 -23.04 6.68 11.56
C PHE A 35 -23.37 8.18 11.51
N THR A 36 -23.89 8.72 12.62
CA THR A 36 -24.05 10.16 12.80
C THR A 36 -22.85 10.72 13.58
N ARG A 37 -22.02 11.50 12.90
CA ARG A 37 -20.84 12.18 13.45
C ARG A 37 -21.27 13.31 14.40
N SER A 38 -21.20 13.10 15.71
CA SER A 38 -21.38 14.16 16.72
C SER A 38 -20.05 14.44 17.39
N PHE A 39 -19.44 15.56 17.04
CA PHE A 39 -18.26 16.10 17.72
C PHE A 39 -18.68 16.78 19.03
N GLN A 40 -18.39 16.19 20.19
CA GLN A 40 -18.36 16.93 21.46
C GLN A 40 -17.42 16.26 22.49
N GLY A 41 -16.40 17.01 22.98
CA GLY A 41 -15.84 16.85 24.32
C GLY A 41 -14.39 16.34 24.40
N ALA A 42 -13.46 17.28 24.50
CA ALA A 42 -12.11 17.05 25.02
C ALA A 42 -12.17 16.76 26.54
N GLY A 43 -11.55 15.67 26.98
CA GLY A 43 -11.25 15.46 28.40
C GLY A 43 -11.05 14.00 28.80
N LEU A 44 -9.78 13.67 29.16
CA LEU A 44 -9.38 12.52 29.99
C LEU A 44 -9.69 11.11 29.43
N GLY A 45 -8.76 10.54 28.64
CA GLY A 45 -8.58 9.09 28.57
C GLY A 45 -9.74 8.26 28.01
N PHE A 46 -10.71 8.89 27.38
CA PHE A 46 -11.83 8.20 26.71
C PHE A 46 -11.48 8.08 25.23
N TYR A 47 -10.99 6.91 24.82
CA TYR A 47 -10.95 6.59 23.40
C TYR A 47 -12.39 6.52 22.90
N PRO A 48 -12.78 7.32 21.91
CA PRO A 48 -14.14 7.21 21.34
C PRO A 48 -14.32 5.80 20.78
N GLU A 49 -15.50 5.19 21.01
CA GLU A 49 -15.85 3.83 20.54
C GLU A 49 -15.67 3.59 19.02
N TRP A 50 -15.39 4.64 18.26
CA TRP A 50 -15.17 4.60 16.80
C TRP A 50 -13.69 4.58 16.38
N MET A 51 -12.72 4.72 17.29
CA MET A 51 -11.30 4.56 16.96
C MET A 51 -10.96 3.08 16.82
N LEU A 52 -10.26 2.77 15.76
CA LEU A 52 -9.82 1.41 15.49
C LEU A 52 -8.58 1.06 16.31
N ASP A 53 -8.48 -0.20 16.72
CA ASP A 53 -7.24 -0.75 17.28
C ASP A 53 -6.29 -1.08 16.11
N LEU A 54 -5.14 -0.43 16.04
CA LEU A 54 -4.16 -0.62 14.99
C LEU A 54 -3.72 -2.10 14.83
N ARG A 55 -3.77 -2.89 15.91
CA ARG A 55 -3.44 -4.32 15.88
C ARG A 55 -4.44 -5.17 15.09
N GLY A 56 -5.63 -4.64 14.86
CA GLY A 56 -6.69 -5.31 14.07
C GLY A 56 -6.71 -4.88 12.60
N ILE A 57 -5.85 -3.94 12.20
CA ILE A 57 -5.80 -3.38 10.84
C ILE A 57 -4.64 -4.02 10.06
N ASP A 58 -4.90 -4.41 8.82
CA ASP A 58 -3.85 -4.82 7.89
C ASP A 58 -3.16 -3.57 7.30
N VAL A 59 -2.09 -3.14 7.98
CA VAL A 59 -1.29 -1.97 7.59
C VAL A 59 -0.57 -2.21 6.25
N GLU A 60 -0.22 -3.46 5.93
CA GLU A 60 0.45 -3.81 4.67
C GLU A 60 -0.51 -3.68 3.48
N GLU A 61 -1.78 -4.01 3.67
CA GLU A 61 -2.80 -3.85 2.63
C GLU A 61 -3.08 -2.37 2.36
N ILE A 62 -3.14 -1.52 3.40
CA ILE A 62 -3.24 -0.06 3.24
C ILE A 62 -1.99 0.51 2.55
N ALA A 63 -0.79 0.06 2.93
CA ALA A 63 0.45 0.46 2.28
C ALA A 63 0.44 0.10 0.78
N THR A 64 -0.06 -1.09 0.44
CA THR A 64 -0.26 -1.53 -0.95
C THR A 64 -1.23 -0.61 -1.70
N ALA A 65 -2.36 -0.25 -1.08
CA ALA A 65 -3.33 0.67 -1.66
C ALA A 65 -2.73 2.07 -1.93
N LEU A 66 -1.92 2.58 -1.00
CA LEU A 66 -1.23 3.86 -1.15
C LEU A 66 -0.13 3.85 -2.23
N GLU A 67 0.45 2.68 -2.54
CA GLU A 67 1.43 2.49 -3.61
C GLU A 67 0.79 2.31 -4.99
N ASP A 68 -0.47 1.91 -5.05
CA ASP A 68 -1.12 1.48 -6.29
C ASP A 68 -1.45 2.68 -7.19
N GLN A 69 -0.69 2.83 -8.26
CA GLN A 69 -0.86 3.88 -9.27
C GLN A 69 -1.77 3.46 -10.44
N THR A 70 -2.38 2.29 -10.36
CA THR A 70 -3.31 1.77 -11.39
C THR A 70 -4.73 2.25 -11.10
N ASP A 71 -5.09 3.43 -11.60
CA ASP A 71 -6.20 4.21 -11.06
C ASP A 71 -7.53 4.14 -11.82
N TYR A 72 -7.64 3.49 -12.97
CA TYR A 72 -8.85 3.64 -13.80
C TYR A 72 -9.86 2.51 -13.69
N GLU A 73 -9.43 1.33 -13.27
CA GLU A 73 -10.31 0.15 -13.27
C GLU A 73 -10.75 -0.26 -11.87
N HIS A 74 -10.03 0.18 -10.84
CA HIS A 74 -10.36 -0.17 -9.46
C HIS A 74 -10.01 0.96 -8.48
N ARG A 75 -10.59 0.87 -7.28
CA ARG A 75 -10.35 1.76 -6.15
C ARG A 75 -10.19 0.96 -4.88
N TRP A 76 -9.28 1.39 -4.04
CA TRP A 76 -9.12 0.84 -2.71
C TRP A 76 -9.97 1.61 -1.72
N LEU A 77 -10.71 0.90 -0.88
CA LEU A 77 -11.60 1.45 0.13
C LEU A 77 -11.32 0.83 1.48
N ILE A 78 -11.58 1.55 2.56
CA ILE A 78 -11.52 1.02 3.92
C ILE A 78 -12.86 1.25 4.64
N ASP A 79 -13.32 0.27 5.39
CA ASP A 79 -14.45 0.44 6.31
C ASP A 79 -13.96 1.14 7.58
N PRO A 80 -14.43 2.38 7.87
CA PRO A 80 -14.00 3.12 9.05
C PRO A 80 -14.43 2.50 10.39
N ARG A 81 -15.32 1.50 10.37
CA ARG A 81 -15.79 0.82 11.57
C ARG A 81 -14.98 -0.42 11.92
N THR A 82 -14.44 -1.07 10.93
CA THR A 82 -13.76 -2.37 11.08
C THR A 82 -12.28 -2.34 10.72
N GLY A 83 -11.84 -1.34 9.95
CA GLY A 83 -10.48 -1.26 9.39
C GLY A 83 -10.24 -2.23 8.23
N GLN A 84 -11.28 -2.89 7.73
CA GLN A 84 -11.15 -3.81 6.59
C GLN A 84 -10.98 -3.04 5.29
N VAL A 85 -9.97 -3.44 4.51
CA VAL A 85 -9.71 -2.89 3.19
C VAL A 85 -10.44 -3.72 2.13
N ALA A 86 -10.93 -3.07 1.09
CA ALA A 86 -11.62 -3.72 -0.03
C ALA A 86 -11.23 -3.09 -1.35
N LEU A 87 -11.20 -3.91 -2.39
CA LEU A 87 -11.02 -3.47 -3.77
C LEU A 87 -12.38 -3.33 -4.43
N TRP A 88 -12.69 -2.15 -4.96
CA TRP A 88 -13.90 -1.86 -5.70
C TRP A 88 -13.59 -1.67 -7.18
N THR A 89 -14.52 -2.12 -8.04
CA THR A 89 -14.50 -1.83 -9.48
C THR A 89 -15.87 -1.37 -9.95
N SER A 90 -15.93 -0.54 -10.98
CA SER A 90 -17.19 -0.05 -11.55
C SER A 90 -18.08 -1.18 -12.11
N ASP A 91 -17.48 -2.22 -12.63
CA ASP A 91 -18.18 -3.31 -13.32
C ASP A 91 -18.71 -4.36 -12.36
N THR A 92 -18.02 -4.61 -11.25
CA THR A 92 -18.29 -5.74 -10.36
C THR A 92 -18.47 -5.37 -8.89
N GLY A 93 -18.39 -4.08 -8.55
CA GLY A 93 -18.52 -3.60 -7.18
C GLY A 93 -17.47 -4.18 -6.23
N LEU A 94 -17.84 -4.40 -4.97
CA LEU A 94 -16.99 -4.97 -3.93
C LEU A 94 -16.95 -6.50 -3.93
N ASP A 95 -18.01 -7.15 -4.41
CA ASP A 95 -18.16 -8.61 -4.34
C ASP A 95 -17.70 -9.33 -5.62
N GLY A 96 -17.26 -8.57 -6.60
CA GLY A 96 -16.84 -9.08 -7.89
C GLY A 96 -17.99 -9.57 -8.78
N LYS A 97 -19.25 -9.15 -8.50
CA LYS A 97 -20.44 -9.63 -9.24
C LYS A 97 -21.50 -8.56 -9.46
N ASN A 98 -21.72 -7.70 -8.46
CA ASN A 98 -22.81 -6.74 -8.47
C ASN A 98 -22.25 -5.32 -8.49
N PRO A 99 -22.44 -4.58 -9.59
CA PRO A 99 -22.08 -3.17 -9.62
C PRO A 99 -22.77 -2.39 -8.49
N VAL A 100 -22.03 -1.52 -7.85
CA VAL A 100 -22.53 -0.59 -6.84
C VAL A 100 -21.77 0.72 -7.00
N GLU A 101 -22.47 1.84 -6.96
CA GLU A 101 -21.84 3.15 -7.03
C GLU A 101 -21.01 3.41 -5.77
N ILE A 102 -19.82 3.97 -5.95
CA ILE A 102 -18.89 4.20 -4.84
C ILE A 102 -19.48 5.17 -3.80
N ASP A 103 -20.27 6.13 -4.26
CA ASP A 103 -20.92 7.14 -3.42
C ASP A 103 -22.07 6.58 -2.55
N GLU A 104 -22.54 5.37 -2.85
CA GLU A 104 -23.52 4.64 -2.05
C GLU A 104 -22.88 3.84 -0.91
N LEU A 105 -21.52 3.77 -0.91
CA LEU A 105 -20.76 3.01 0.08
C LEU A 105 -20.36 3.91 1.23
N ASP A 106 -20.60 3.45 2.45
CA ASP A 106 -20.19 4.12 3.69
C ASP A 106 -18.71 3.78 4.02
N LEU A 107 -17.84 3.89 3.02
CA LEU A 107 -16.44 3.54 3.05
C LEU A 107 -15.57 4.76 2.74
N ILE A 108 -14.32 4.73 3.18
CA ILE A 108 -13.33 5.79 2.89
C ILE A 108 -12.46 5.34 1.73
N LEU A 109 -12.30 6.21 0.72
CA LEU A 109 -11.40 5.99 -0.40
C LEU A 109 -9.94 6.12 0.05
N ILE A 110 -9.10 5.16 -0.34
CA ILE A 110 -7.65 5.22 -0.17
C ILE A 110 -7.06 5.70 -1.50
N ASP A 111 -6.78 7.01 -1.58
CA ASP A 111 -6.11 7.56 -2.75
C ASP A 111 -4.62 7.25 -2.73
N PRO A 112 -4.02 6.82 -3.85
CA PRO A 112 -2.60 6.55 -3.92
C PRO A 112 -1.76 7.80 -3.68
N LEU A 113 -0.64 7.62 -2.97
CA LEU A 113 0.31 8.70 -2.73
C LEU A 113 1.02 9.08 -4.04
N PRO A 114 1.37 10.37 -4.20
CA PRO A 114 2.07 10.82 -5.39
C PRO A 114 3.41 10.11 -5.59
N SER A 115 3.78 9.82 -6.83
CA SER A 115 4.99 9.06 -7.17
C SER A 115 6.31 9.69 -6.65
N TYR A 116 6.33 10.99 -6.35
CA TYR A 116 7.52 11.64 -5.78
C TYR A 116 7.84 11.13 -4.36
N VAL A 117 6.85 10.64 -3.61
CA VAL A 117 7.04 10.05 -2.27
C VAL A 117 7.92 8.80 -2.38
N TRP A 118 7.61 7.94 -3.33
CA TRP A 118 8.37 6.71 -3.60
C TRP A 118 9.73 7.01 -4.25
N TYR A 119 9.82 8.09 -5.01
CA TYR A 119 11.09 8.59 -5.52
C TYR A 119 12.04 9.00 -4.38
N GLN A 120 11.51 9.65 -3.34
CA GLN A 120 12.31 10.07 -2.20
C GLN A 120 12.94 8.87 -1.48
N ASP A 121 12.22 7.76 -1.34
CA ASP A 121 12.78 6.53 -0.75
C ASP A 121 13.98 5.99 -1.52
N MET A 122 13.91 6.02 -2.85
CA MET A 122 15.04 5.60 -3.69
C MET A 122 16.25 6.54 -3.52
N ALA A 123 16.00 7.84 -3.41
CA ALA A 123 17.06 8.83 -3.22
C ALA A 123 17.74 8.66 -1.85
N ASP A 124 16.95 8.54 -0.79
CA ASP A 124 17.43 8.34 0.58
C ASP A 124 18.20 7.01 0.71
N PHE A 125 17.70 5.94 0.07
CA PHE A 125 18.42 4.67 0.03
C PHE A 125 19.79 4.81 -0.64
N ALA A 126 19.82 5.48 -1.81
CA ALA A 126 21.07 5.69 -2.55
C ALA A 126 22.09 6.50 -1.74
N ASP A 127 21.63 7.53 -1.04
CA ASP A 127 22.48 8.40 -0.21
C ASP A 127 22.95 7.71 1.08
N GLY A 128 22.18 6.75 1.59
CA GLY A 128 22.52 6.00 2.80
C GLY A 128 23.50 4.83 2.59
N ILE A 129 23.82 4.47 1.34
CA ILE A 129 24.78 3.37 1.06
C ILE A 129 26.21 3.80 1.37
N SER A 130 26.87 3.07 2.29
CA SER A 130 28.21 3.39 2.80
C SER A 130 29.31 3.27 1.73
N ASP A 131 29.21 2.32 0.80
CA ASP A 131 30.14 2.25 -0.32
C ASP A 131 29.91 3.40 -1.31
N SER A 132 30.85 4.34 -1.30
CA SER A 132 30.77 5.58 -2.08
C SER A 132 30.72 5.37 -3.60
N ALA A 133 31.18 4.24 -4.12
CA ALA A 133 31.12 3.94 -5.55
C ALA A 133 29.70 3.44 -5.93
N THR A 134 29.16 2.55 -5.15
CA THR A 134 27.78 2.03 -5.32
C THR A 134 26.76 3.13 -5.05
N GLY A 135 26.88 3.89 -3.96
CA GLY A 135 26.00 5.01 -3.63
C GLY A 135 25.94 6.02 -4.79
N ARG A 136 27.07 6.45 -5.34
CA ARG A 136 27.07 7.37 -6.51
C ARG A 136 26.35 6.79 -7.75
N ARG A 137 26.48 5.49 -8.02
CA ARG A 137 25.77 4.86 -9.16
C ARG A 137 24.26 4.84 -8.93
N LEU A 138 23.84 4.53 -7.71
CA LEU A 138 22.43 4.57 -7.32
C LEU A 138 21.88 6.00 -7.40
N THR A 139 22.59 6.99 -6.85
CA THR A 139 22.21 8.41 -6.93
C THR A 139 22.10 8.89 -8.39
N GLN A 140 23.01 8.48 -9.28
CA GLN A 140 22.89 8.77 -10.71
C GLN A 140 21.65 8.09 -11.35
N SER A 141 21.30 6.89 -10.91
CA SER A 141 20.19 6.14 -11.46
C SER A 141 18.83 6.77 -11.16
N VAL A 142 18.69 7.50 -10.05
CA VAL A 142 17.46 8.18 -9.66
C VAL A 142 17.26 9.55 -10.33
N GLN A 143 18.24 10.07 -11.08
CA GLN A 143 18.15 11.39 -11.71
C GLN A 143 17.33 11.36 -13.01
N GLY A 144 16.37 12.30 -13.17
CA GLY A 144 15.64 12.53 -14.41
C GLY A 144 14.63 11.44 -14.80
N ARG A 145 14.14 11.48 -16.05
CA ARG A 145 13.05 10.58 -16.53
C ARG A 145 13.48 9.12 -16.47
N GLY A 146 12.55 8.24 -16.03
CA GLY A 146 12.76 6.79 -15.95
C GLY A 146 13.61 6.34 -14.75
N ALA A 147 13.69 7.16 -13.70
CA ALA A 147 14.42 6.88 -12.46
C ALA A 147 14.05 5.53 -11.85
N PHE A 148 12.75 5.23 -11.68
CA PHE A 148 12.28 3.97 -11.10
C PHE A 148 12.86 2.74 -11.80
N ARG A 149 12.81 2.70 -13.13
CA ARG A 149 13.34 1.57 -13.89
C ARG A 149 14.85 1.46 -13.75
N ARG A 150 15.58 2.58 -13.85
CA ARG A 150 17.05 2.56 -13.73
C ARG A 150 17.50 2.16 -12.33
N PHE A 151 16.87 2.70 -11.28
CA PHE A 151 17.15 2.32 -9.90
C PHE A 151 16.87 0.83 -9.68
N LYS A 152 15.72 0.34 -10.13
CA LYS A 152 15.39 -1.09 -10.05
C LYS A 152 16.46 -1.94 -10.73
N ASN A 153 16.89 -1.59 -11.94
CA ASN A 153 17.95 -2.33 -12.64
C ASN A 153 19.29 -2.28 -11.87
N GLN A 154 19.66 -1.12 -11.30
CA GLN A 154 20.89 -1.04 -10.49
C GLN A 154 20.84 -1.97 -9.28
N VAL A 155 19.72 -1.96 -8.52
CA VAL A 155 19.58 -2.80 -7.33
C VAL A 155 19.47 -4.28 -7.71
N TYR A 156 18.61 -4.65 -8.66
CA TYR A 156 18.30 -6.07 -8.93
C TYR A 156 19.30 -6.78 -9.84
N GLU A 157 19.93 -6.07 -10.77
CA GLU A 157 20.83 -6.68 -11.76
C GLU A 157 22.30 -6.47 -11.42
N HIS A 158 22.66 -5.32 -10.80
CA HIS A 158 24.06 -4.96 -10.56
C HIS A 158 24.48 -5.05 -9.09
N HIS A 159 23.54 -4.93 -8.15
CA HIS A 159 23.78 -4.95 -6.71
C HIS A 159 22.75 -5.83 -5.98
N PRO A 160 22.64 -7.15 -6.33
CA PRO A 160 21.64 -8.03 -5.72
C PRO A 160 21.80 -8.18 -4.20
N GLU A 161 22.97 -7.92 -3.66
CA GLU A 161 23.24 -7.87 -2.21
C GLU A 161 22.47 -6.77 -1.48
N LEU A 162 22.02 -5.73 -2.20
CA LEU A 162 21.25 -4.62 -1.64
C LEU A 162 19.72 -4.85 -1.65
N ILE A 163 19.24 -5.88 -2.34
CA ILE A 163 17.79 -6.13 -2.50
C ILE A 163 17.09 -6.21 -1.14
N SER A 164 17.65 -6.97 -0.21
CA SER A 164 17.09 -7.16 1.13
C SER A 164 17.00 -5.84 1.91
N ALA A 165 18.05 -5.03 1.86
CA ALA A 165 18.10 -3.74 2.54
C ALA A 165 17.12 -2.74 1.90
N TRP A 166 17.03 -2.75 0.57
CA TRP A 166 16.05 -1.93 -0.15
C TRP A 166 14.61 -2.29 0.22
N HIS A 167 14.26 -3.57 0.22
CA HIS A 167 12.93 -4.01 0.60
C HIS A 167 12.62 -3.64 2.05
N ALA A 168 13.54 -3.89 2.98
CA ALA A 168 13.32 -3.54 4.38
C ALA A 168 13.05 -2.04 4.59
N LEU A 169 13.82 -1.16 3.94
CA LEU A 169 13.58 0.28 4.02
C LEU A 169 12.23 0.68 3.42
N ARG A 170 11.96 0.19 2.20
CA ARG A 170 10.72 0.51 1.50
C ARG A 170 9.49 0.07 2.29
N ASP A 171 9.48 -1.18 2.76
CA ASP A 171 8.33 -1.79 3.43
C ASP A 171 8.05 -1.09 4.78
N VAL A 172 9.09 -0.79 5.58
CA VAL A 172 8.94 -0.03 6.82
C VAL A 172 8.38 1.37 6.57
N ARG A 173 8.88 2.07 5.55
CA ARG A 173 8.38 3.42 5.22
C ARG A 173 6.97 3.41 4.67
N ALA A 174 6.62 2.42 3.85
CA ALA A 174 5.27 2.24 3.34
C ALA A 174 4.26 1.99 4.48
N GLN A 175 4.60 1.12 5.43
CA GLN A 175 3.76 0.86 6.60
C GLN A 175 3.61 2.09 7.49
N ARG A 176 4.66 2.88 7.74
CA ARG A 176 4.54 4.13 8.50
C ARG A 176 3.62 5.14 7.83
N ARG A 177 3.68 5.28 6.50
CA ARG A 177 2.77 6.14 5.74
C ARG A 177 1.32 5.66 5.81
N ALA A 178 1.11 4.33 5.82
CA ALA A 178 -0.22 3.77 6.03
C ALA A 178 -0.78 4.15 7.41
N VAL A 179 0.06 4.11 8.44
CA VAL A 179 -0.33 4.52 9.80
C VAL A 179 -0.54 6.04 9.88
N GLU A 180 0.31 6.86 9.25
CA GLU A 180 0.11 8.31 9.15
C GLU A 180 -1.20 8.63 8.42
N TRP A 181 -1.51 7.93 7.34
CA TRP A 181 -2.77 8.09 6.62
C TRP A 181 -3.98 7.73 7.49
N LEU A 182 -3.93 6.62 8.25
CA LEU A 182 -4.99 6.25 9.20
C LEU A 182 -5.20 7.32 10.28
N LEU A 183 -4.12 7.91 10.77
CA LEU A 183 -4.18 9.03 11.73
C LEU A 183 -4.83 10.27 11.10
N ASP A 184 -4.44 10.63 9.88
CA ASP A 184 -4.99 11.78 9.14
C ASP A 184 -6.49 11.60 8.85
N GLN A 185 -6.95 10.35 8.62
CA GLN A 185 -8.37 10.03 8.50
C GLN A 185 -9.09 10.02 9.86
N GLY A 186 -8.36 10.15 10.96
CA GLY A 186 -8.90 10.09 12.32
C GLY A 186 -9.41 8.70 12.70
N LEU A 187 -8.88 7.64 12.09
CA LEU A 187 -9.27 6.25 12.34
C LEU A 187 -8.52 5.64 13.53
N ILE A 188 -7.35 6.15 13.86
CA ILE A 188 -6.53 5.75 15.01
C ILE A 188 -6.10 6.96 15.84
N ASP A 189 -5.59 6.76 17.03
CA ASP A 189 -5.08 7.83 17.89
C ASP A 189 -3.59 8.12 17.66
N ASP A 190 -3.17 9.35 18.08
CA ASP A 190 -1.77 9.81 18.01
C ASP A 190 -0.80 8.87 18.73
N GLY A 191 -1.22 8.31 19.89
CA GLY A 191 -0.37 7.43 20.69
C GLY A 191 -0.05 6.14 19.98
N ALA A 192 -1.05 5.54 19.30
CA ALA A 192 -0.87 4.34 18.49
C ALA A 192 0.07 4.61 17.31
N ALA A 193 -0.09 5.75 16.63
CA ALA A 193 0.77 6.13 15.50
C ALA A 193 2.22 6.38 15.95
N GLN A 194 2.43 7.11 17.06
CA GLN A 194 3.76 7.37 17.62
C GLN A 194 4.45 6.08 18.09
N GLN A 195 3.70 5.18 18.73
CA GLN A 195 4.24 3.89 19.16
C GLN A 195 4.67 3.07 17.95
N PHE A 196 3.83 3.00 16.91
CA PHE A 196 4.17 2.29 15.68
C PHE A 196 5.45 2.84 15.03
N ALA A 197 5.58 4.16 14.91
CA ALA A 197 6.77 4.79 14.35
C ALA A 197 8.04 4.51 15.18
N THR A 198 7.91 4.40 16.52
CA THR A 198 9.01 4.07 17.43
C THR A 198 9.45 2.60 17.25
N ASP A 199 8.50 1.71 17.08
CA ASP A 199 8.75 0.25 16.95
C ASP A 199 9.24 -0.13 15.55
N HIS A 200 9.03 0.74 14.54
CA HIS A 200 9.41 0.51 13.14
C HIS A 200 10.35 1.63 12.64
N PRO A 201 11.57 1.76 13.21
CA PRO A 201 12.55 2.74 12.71
C PRO A 201 13.09 2.34 11.33
N ASP A 202 13.66 3.30 10.59
CA ASP A 202 14.38 2.98 9.37
C ASP A 202 15.49 1.95 9.66
N PRO A 203 15.61 0.88 8.86
CA PRO A 203 16.67 -0.09 9.03
C PRO A 203 18.04 0.54 8.75
N GLY A 204 19.09 0.05 9.41
CA GLY A 204 20.46 0.42 9.07
C GLY A 204 20.78 0.00 7.64
N LEU A 205 21.36 0.92 6.85
CA LEU A 205 21.79 0.63 5.49
C LEU A 205 23.26 0.18 5.45
N PRO A 206 23.64 -0.72 4.51
CA PRO A 206 24.99 -1.27 4.41
C PRO A 206 26.03 -0.30 3.84
#